data_7bf87a40fb6db0d0ccb43fe45f4874e3
#
_entry.id   7bf87a40fb6db0d0ccb43fe45f4874e3
#
_cell.length_a   1.000
_cell.length_b   1.000
_cell.length_c   1.000
_cell.angle_alpha   90.00
_cell.angle_beta   90.00
_cell.angle_gamma   90.00
#
_symmetry.space_group_name_H-M   'P 1'
#
loop_
_entity.id
_entity.type
_entity.pdbx_description
1 polymer ?
#
loop_
_entity_poly.entity_id
_entity_poly.type
_entity_poly.pdbx_seq_one_letter_code
_entity_poly.pdbx_strand_id
1 'polypeptide(L)'
;MIKVIFYFLLVSIGAGLVQMKIPLFGRHSKRWEEQNYAQRFGGIFFPTFIALVVIFLFNEYKTAQLPTLNEEMLMNGAEYCLVTDLNEIGDADYAYEIKSGSSQEEICGIISSICIDLKREDDFVNVRYENGEYIIISNGITIGRAVINDKATIDLLKIYFYNQ
;
A
#
# COMPACT_ATOMS: atom_id res chain seq x y z
N MET A 1 10.39 -5.87 -13.61
CA MET A 1 11.60 -5.52 -14.40
C MET A 1 11.42 -5.75 -15.90
N ILE A 2 10.99 -6.92 -16.37
CA ILE A 2 10.79 -7.23 -17.82
C ILE A 2 9.80 -6.27 -18.50
N LYS A 3 8.67 -5.93 -17.85
CA LYS A 3 7.69 -4.99 -18.39
C LYS A 3 8.28 -3.59 -18.64
N VAL A 4 9.13 -3.12 -17.75
CA VAL A 4 9.79 -1.80 -17.88
C VAL A 4 10.72 -1.77 -19.09
N ILE A 5 11.49 -2.84 -19.30
CA ILE A 5 12.39 -2.97 -20.47
C ILE A 5 11.58 -3.01 -21.78
N PHE A 6 10.45 -3.71 -21.78
CA PHE A 6 9.56 -3.78 -22.95
C PHE A 6 8.96 -2.42 -23.31
N TYR A 7 8.45 -1.68 -22.32
CA TYR A 7 7.96 -0.31 -22.52
C TYR A 7 9.07 0.63 -23.00
N PHE A 8 10.28 0.49 -22.45
CA PHE A 8 11.45 1.27 -22.89
C PHE A 8 11.73 1.05 -24.38
N LEU A 9 11.77 -0.19 -24.82
CA LEU A 9 11.98 -0.54 -26.24
C LEU A 9 10.87 0.02 -27.14
N LEU A 10 9.60 -0.14 -26.74
CA LEU A 10 8.46 0.36 -27.51
C LEU A 10 8.47 1.88 -27.66
N VAL A 11 8.73 2.61 -26.58
CA VAL A 11 8.79 4.08 -26.61
C VAL A 11 10.00 4.56 -27.38
N SER A 12 11.15 3.88 -27.28
CA SER A 12 12.36 4.20 -28.04
C SER A 12 12.16 4.01 -29.54
N ILE A 13 11.52 2.91 -29.94
CA ILE A 13 11.16 2.65 -31.35
C ILE A 13 10.14 3.70 -31.84
N GLY A 14 9.13 3.97 -31.04
CA GLY A 14 8.11 4.99 -31.37
C GLY A 14 8.70 6.38 -31.52
N ALA A 15 9.55 6.81 -30.62
CA ALA A 15 10.24 8.11 -30.69
C ALA A 15 11.18 8.19 -31.92
N GLY A 16 11.86 7.09 -32.25
CA GLY A 16 12.68 7.00 -33.44
C GLY A 16 11.85 7.15 -34.74
N LEU A 17 10.70 6.48 -34.83
CA LEU A 17 9.79 6.57 -35.97
C LEU A 17 9.17 7.97 -36.12
N VAL A 18 8.83 8.61 -35.02
CA VAL A 18 8.31 9.97 -35.00
C VAL A 18 9.37 10.97 -35.46
N GLN A 19 10.60 10.84 -35.01
CA GLN A 19 11.71 11.72 -35.46
C GLN A 19 12.04 11.55 -36.94
N MET A 20 11.88 10.37 -37.48
CA MET A 20 12.05 10.13 -38.91
C MET A 20 11.02 10.83 -39.79
N LYS A 21 9.78 10.98 -39.31
CA LYS A 21 8.69 11.55 -40.08
C LYS A 21 8.33 12.98 -39.72
N ILE A 22 8.58 13.41 -38.49
CA ILE A 22 8.18 14.71 -37.98
C ILE A 22 9.40 15.37 -37.33
N PRO A 23 10.00 16.40 -37.92
CA PRO A 23 11.16 17.11 -37.35
C PRO A 23 10.70 18.05 -36.23
N LEU A 24 10.04 17.50 -35.19
CA LEU A 24 9.52 18.26 -34.04
C LEU A 24 10.64 18.78 -33.12
N PHE A 25 11.75 18.08 -33.06
CA PHE A 25 12.86 18.40 -32.15
C PHE A 25 14.14 18.94 -32.84
N GLY A 26 14.05 19.29 -34.10
CA GLY A 26 15.22 19.72 -34.83
C GLY A 26 14.98 20.82 -35.82
N ARG A 27 14.47 21.97 -35.39
CA ARG A 27 14.20 23.12 -36.27
C ARG A 27 15.41 23.66 -36.98
N HIS A 28 16.59 23.25 -36.63
CA HIS A 28 17.86 23.58 -37.26
C HIS A 28 18.65 22.36 -37.69
N SER A 29 17.99 21.22 -37.79
CA SER A 29 18.69 19.98 -38.01
C SER A 29 18.96 19.80 -39.50
N LYS A 30 20.22 19.61 -39.83
CA LYS A 30 20.67 18.83 -40.95
C LYS A 30 19.76 17.60 -41.09
N ARG A 31 19.58 17.10 -42.30
CA ARG A 31 18.90 15.85 -42.55
C ARG A 31 19.40 14.77 -41.59
N TRP A 32 18.52 13.86 -41.17
CA TRP A 32 18.87 12.77 -40.25
C TRP A 32 20.18 12.06 -40.59
N GLU A 33 20.46 11.91 -41.88
CA GLU A 33 21.65 11.27 -42.40
C GLU A 33 22.94 12.09 -42.16
N GLU A 34 22.82 13.40 -42.02
CA GLU A 34 23.94 14.33 -41.79
C GLU A 34 24.23 14.54 -40.30
N GLN A 35 23.42 14.00 -39.41
CA GLN A 35 23.62 14.14 -37.97
C GLN A 35 24.68 13.17 -37.45
N ASN A 36 25.52 13.68 -36.54
CA ASN A 36 26.46 12.85 -35.79
C ASN A 36 25.71 11.78 -34.99
N TYR A 37 26.33 10.60 -34.84
CA TYR A 37 25.77 9.49 -34.07
C TYR A 37 25.30 9.90 -32.68
N ALA A 38 26.07 10.74 -31.97
CA ALA A 38 25.73 11.29 -30.66
C ALA A 38 24.46 12.16 -30.68
N GLN A 39 24.27 12.95 -31.76
CA GLN A 39 23.07 13.79 -31.92
C GLN A 39 21.82 12.96 -32.19
N ARG A 40 21.96 11.88 -32.98
CA ARG A 40 20.88 10.93 -33.23
C ARG A 40 20.47 10.21 -31.95
N PHE A 41 21.47 9.73 -31.21
CA PHE A 41 21.27 9.02 -29.95
C PHE A 41 20.65 9.94 -28.90
N GLY A 42 21.17 11.14 -28.69
CA GLY A 42 20.65 12.10 -27.74
C GLY A 42 19.23 12.56 -28.08
N GLY A 43 18.92 12.74 -29.35
CA GLY A 43 17.57 13.14 -29.81
C GLY A 43 16.50 12.10 -29.60
N ILE A 44 16.86 10.82 -29.55
CA ILE A 44 15.93 9.73 -29.26
C ILE A 44 15.90 9.40 -27.76
N PHE A 45 17.06 9.31 -27.16
CA PHE A 45 17.22 8.85 -25.77
C PHE A 45 16.62 9.82 -24.78
N PHE A 46 16.84 11.12 -24.94
CA PHE A 46 16.42 12.11 -23.96
C PHE A 46 14.88 12.23 -23.82
N PRO A 47 14.10 12.42 -24.89
CA PRO A 47 12.64 12.48 -24.79
C PRO A 47 12.04 11.14 -24.34
N THR A 48 12.66 10.02 -24.73
CA THR A 48 12.22 8.69 -24.29
C THR A 48 12.42 8.51 -22.79
N PHE A 49 13.57 8.92 -22.28
CA PHE A 49 13.86 8.87 -20.84
C PHE A 49 12.90 9.73 -20.04
N ILE A 50 12.63 10.97 -20.49
CA ILE A 50 11.66 11.85 -19.82
C ILE A 50 10.26 11.21 -19.81
N ALA A 51 9.80 10.68 -20.94
CA ALA A 51 8.51 10.03 -21.03
C ALA A 51 8.38 8.84 -20.05
N LEU A 52 9.42 8.03 -19.93
CA LEU A 52 9.47 6.92 -18.98
C LEU A 52 9.43 7.38 -17.53
N VAL A 53 10.19 8.41 -17.18
CA VAL A 53 10.17 8.98 -15.84
C VAL A 53 8.77 9.50 -15.49
N VAL A 54 8.14 10.22 -16.43
CA VAL A 54 6.76 10.72 -16.24
C VAL A 54 5.76 9.58 -16.07
N ILE A 55 5.83 8.53 -16.89
CA ILE A 55 4.96 7.36 -16.79
C ILE A 55 5.18 6.63 -15.46
N PHE A 56 6.44 6.48 -15.04
CA PHE A 56 6.78 5.84 -13.76
C PHE A 56 6.22 6.64 -12.58
N LEU A 57 6.49 7.94 -12.52
CA LEU A 57 5.97 8.81 -11.47
C LEU A 57 4.43 8.85 -11.45
N PHE A 58 3.80 8.83 -12.61
CA PHE A 58 2.33 8.82 -12.70
C PHE A 58 1.74 7.49 -12.22
N ASN A 59 2.39 6.36 -12.51
CA ASN A 59 1.96 5.05 -12.01
C ASN A 59 2.17 4.94 -10.50
N GLU A 60 3.30 5.38 -9.98
CA GLU A 60 3.55 5.43 -8.52
C GLU A 60 2.49 6.29 -7.83
N TYR A 61 2.22 7.48 -8.37
CA TYR A 61 1.19 8.36 -7.82
C TYR A 61 -0.21 7.74 -7.85
N LYS A 62 -0.60 7.08 -8.95
CA LYS A 62 -1.88 6.37 -9.03
C LYS A 62 -1.97 5.21 -8.04
N THR A 63 -0.89 4.42 -7.92
CA THR A 63 -0.89 3.27 -7.01
C THR A 63 -0.98 3.72 -5.56
N ALA A 64 -0.34 4.85 -5.22
CA ALA A 64 -0.41 5.43 -3.88
C ALA A 64 -1.79 6.05 -3.54
N GLN A 65 -2.64 6.30 -4.53
CA GLN A 65 -3.98 6.88 -4.33
C GLN A 65 -5.12 5.84 -4.38
N LEU A 66 -4.83 4.62 -4.78
CA LEU A 66 -5.84 3.57 -4.76
C LEU A 66 -5.98 3.05 -3.31
N PRO A 67 -7.21 3.04 -2.76
CA PRO A 67 -7.43 2.42 -1.47
C PRO A 67 -6.97 0.96 -1.51
N THR A 68 -6.43 0.47 -0.40
CA THR A 68 -6.12 -0.94 -0.25
C THR A 68 -7.42 -1.76 -0.25
N LEU A 69 -7.33 -3.06 -0.53
CA LEU A 69 -8.51 -3.94 -0.48
C LEU A 69 -9.18 -3.86 0.90
N ASN A 70 -8.40 -3.79 1.95
CA ASN A 70 -8.90 -3.67 3.33
C ASN A 70 -9.60 -2.33 3.57
N GLU A 71 -9.06 -1.22 3.06
CA GLU A 71 -9.73 0.09 3.12
C GLU A 71 -11.08 0.06 2.43
N GLU A 72 -11.17 -0.54 1.24
CA GLU A 72 -12.45 -0.71 0.55
C GLU A 72 -13.44 -1.55 1.35
N MET A 73 -12.99 -2.65 1.97
CA MET A 73 -13.83 -3.50 2.80
C MET A 73 -14.35 -2.75 4.04
N LEU A 74 -13.48 -2.00 4.73
CA LEU A 74 -13.85 -1.18 5.89
C LEU A 74 -14.82 -0.05 5.52
N MET A 75 -14.63 0.60 4.35
CA MET A 75 -15.57 1.59 3.84
C MET A 75 -16.94 0.99 3.47
N ASN A 76 -16.97 -0.26 3.05
CA ASN A 76 -18.20 -1.00 2.72
C ASN A 76 -18.87 -1.67 3.93
N GLY A 77 -18.40 -1.41 5.15
CA GLY A 77 -19.06 -1.79 6.38
C GLY A 77 -18.45 -3.00 7.10
N ALA A 78 -17.28 -3.48 6.69
CA ALA A 78 -16.53 -4.42 7.50
C ALA A 78 -16.08 -3.73 8.80
N GLU A 79 -16.14 -4.44 9.90
CA GLU A 79 -15.71 -3.90 11.20
C GLU A 79 -14.20 -3.96 11.35
N TYR A 80 -13.57 -5.00 10.81
CA TYR A 80 -12.12 -5.21 10.83
C TYR A 80 -11.68 -6.08 9.64
N CYS A 81 -10.42 -5.96 9.27
CA CYS A 81 -9.79 -6.76 8.22
C CYS A 81 -8.45 -7.34 8.71
N LEU A 82 -8.23 -8.63 8.52
CA LEU A 82 -6.99 -9.30 8.92
C LEU A 82 -5.80 -8.79 8.09
N VAL A 83 -4.72 -8.43 8.76
CA VAL A 83 -3.44 -8.08 8.13
C VAL A 83 -2.62 -9.35 7.91
N THR A 84 -2.14 -9.53 6.69
CA THR A 84 -1.32 -10.69 6.31
C THR A 84 0.14 -10.34 6.05
N ASP A 85 0.50 -9.05 6.05
CA ASP A 85 1.90 -8.63 5.90
C ASP A 85 2.65 -8.80 7.21
N LEU A 86 3.63 -9.70 7.21
CA LEU A 86 4.46 -10.00 8.37
C LEU A 86 5.24 -8.79 8.90
N ASN A 87 5.58 -7.82 8.04
CA ASN A 87 6.27 -6.60 8.48
C ASN A 87 5.35 -5.69 9.30
N GLU A 88 4.06 -5.69 8.99
CA GLU A 88 3.07 -4.91 9.75
C GLU A 88 2.66 -5.61 11.04
N ILE A 89 2.52 -6.93 11.03
CA ILE A 89 2.23 -7.75 12.22
C ILE A 89 3.36 -7.59 13.24
N GLY A 90 4.62 -7.71 12.80
CA GLY A 90 5.80 -7.61 13.67
C GLY A 90 5.84 -8.70 14.72
N ASP A 91 5.86 -8.32 16.00
CA ASP A 91 5.89 -9.20 17.18
C ASP A 91 4.50 -9.56 17.75
N ALA A 92 3.42 -9.05 17.15
CA ALA A 92 2.07 -9.37 17.57
C ALA A 92 1.64 -10.77 17.09
N ASP A 93 0.74 -11.42 17.85
CA ASP A 93 0.16 -12.68 17.43
C ASP A 93 -0.79 -12.49 16.24
N TYR A 94 -1.55 -11.38 16.27
CA TYR A 94 -2.46 -10.99 15.19
C TYR A 94 -2.44 -9.48 15.01
N ALA A 95 -2.69 -9.04 13.78
CA ALA A 95 -2.91 -7.65 13.46
C ALA A 95 -4.15 -7.50 12.57
N TYR A 96 -4.93 -6.46 12.83
CA TYR A 96 -6.14 -6.14 12.10
C TYR A 96 -6.17 -4.66 11.75
N GLU A 97 -6.65 -4.35 10.58
CA GLU A 97 -7.00 -2.98 10.20
C GLU A 97 -8.43 -2.70 10.63
N ILE A 98 -8.65 -1.57 11.28
CA ILE A 98 -9.95 -1.07 11.73
C ILE A 98 -10.15 0.35 11.23
N LYS A 99 -11.40 0.82 11.23
CA LYS A 99 -11.72 2.18 10.81
C LYS A 99 -11.13 3.19 11.80
N SER A 100 -10.42 4.20 11.27
CA SER A 100 -9.85 5.26 12.09
C SER A 100 -10.95 6.11 12.75
N GLY A 101 -10.69 6.53 13.98
CA GLY A 101 -11.62 7.34 14.77
C GLY A 101 -12.75 6.55 15.42
N SER A 102 -12.66 5.23 15.49
CA SER A 102 -13.59 4.40 16.27
C SER A 102 -13.51 4.76 17.75
N SER A 103 -14.65 4.76 18.43
CA SER A 103 -14.72 5.00 19.88
C SER A 103 -14.09 3.85 20.66
N GLN A 104 -13.71 4.09 21.92
CA GLN A 104 -13.17 3.04 22.79
C GLN A 104 -14.15 1.87 22.96
N GLU A 105 -15.46 2.14 23.02
CA GLU A 105 -16.48 1.13 23.14
C GLU A 105 -16.58 0.25 21.87
N GLU A 106 -16.52 0.87 20.69
CA GLU A 106 -16.47 0.17 19.41
C GLU A 106 -15.23 -0.72 19.31
N ILE A 107 -14.08 -0.20 19.70
CA ILE A 107 -12.82 -0.95 19.69
C ILE A 107 -12.88 -2.15 20.66
N CYS A 108 -13.44 -1.98 21.86
CA CYS A 108 -13.67 -3.08 22.77
C CYS A 108 -14.58 -4.15 22.16
N GLY A 109 -15.65 -3.75 21.47
CA GLY A 109 -16.54 -4.65 20.73
C GLY A 109 -15.82 -5.42 19.64
N ILE A 110 -15.01 -4.73 18.82
CA ILE A 110 -14.20 -5.33 17.75
C ILE A 110 -13.24 -6.37 18.32
N ILE A 111 -12.47 -6.03 19.36
CA ILE A 111 -11.54 -6.96 20.00
C ILE A 111 -12.27 -8.19 20.54
N SER A 112 -13.42 -8.01 21.18
CA SER A 112 -14.24 -9.13 21.65
C SER A 112 -14.69 -10.04 20.51
N SER A 113 -15.17 -9.47 19.40
CA SER A 113 -15.58 -10.22 18.21
C SER A 113 -14.41 -11.00 17.61
N ILE A 114 -13.24 -10.38 17.48
CA ILE A 114 -12.01 -11.04 16.99
C ILE A 114 -11.65 -12.22 17.90
N CYS A 115 -11.67 -12.06 19.21
CA CYS A 115 -11.33 -13.14 20.16
C CYS A 115 -12.29 -14.33 20.03
N ILE A 116 -13.58 -14.07 19.82
CA ILE A 116 -14.60 -15.10 19.58
C ILE A 116 -14.31 -15.82 18.25
N ASP A 117 -14.06 -15.08 17.18
CA ASP A 117 -13.74 -15.64 15.85
C ASP A 117 -12.50 -16.53 15.87
N LEU A 118 -11.49 -16.16 16.66
CA LEU A 118 -10.28 -16.95 16.85
C LEU A 118 -10.52 -18.21 17.72
N LYS A 119 -11.72 -18.42 18.23
CA LYS A 119 -12.10 -19.56 19.11
C LYS A 119 -11.15 -19.72 20.31
N ARG A 120 -10.62 -18.60 20.78
CA ARG A 120 -9.66 -18.63 21.91
C ARG A 120 -10.35 -18.85 23.24
N GLU A 121 -11.66 -18.53 23.34
CA GLU A 121 -12.43 -18.76 24.58
C GLU A 121 -13.93 -18.89 24.30
N ASP A 122 -14.62 -19.69 25.12
CA ASP A 122 -16.08 -19.83 25.12
C ASP A 122 -16.72 -18.59 25.77
N ASP A 123 -17.50 -17.87 25.02
CA ASP A 123 -18.63 -17.00 25.35
C ASP A 123 -18.44 -15.71 26.16
N PHE A 124 -17.38 -15.44 26.92
CA PHE A 124 -17.26 -14.19 27.66
C PHE A 124 -15.85 -13.59 27.64
N VAL A 125 -15.55 -12.87 26.59
CA VAL A 125 -14.37 -12.00 26.55
C VAL A 125 -14.78 -10.58 26.97
N ASN A 126 -14.20 -10.08 28.04
CA ASN A 126 -14.34 -8.69 28.47
C ASN A 126 -13.09 -7.93 28.09
N VAL A 127 -13.24 -6.76 27.48
CA VAL A 127 -12.14 -5.90 27.11
C VAL A 127 -12.22 -4.61 27.90
N ARG A 128 -11.10 -4.22 28.53
CA ARG A 128 -11.03 -3.00 29.33
C ARG A 128 -9.87 -2.14 28.84
N TYR A 129 -10.12 -0.85 28.70
CA TYR A 129 -9.06 0.10 28.34
C TYR A 129 -8.38 0.61 29.61
N GLU A 130 -7.06 0.38 29.73
CA GLU A 130 -6.26 0.78 30.88
C GLU A 130 -4.86 1.23 30.42
N ASN A 131 -4.38 2.36 30.88
CA ASN A 131 -3.02 2.87 30.62
C ASN A 131 -2.58 2.96 29.13
N GLY A 132 -3.53 3.20 28.21
CA GLY A 132 -3.22 3.30 26.78
C GLY A 132 -3.30 1.98 26.02
N GLU A 133 -3.64 0.87 26.68
CA GLU A 133 -3.78 -0.45 26.09
C GLU A 133 -5.17 -1.04 26.37
N TYR A 134 -5.62 -1.96 25.55
CA TYR A 134 -6.83 -2.74 25.75
C TYR A 134 -6.46 -4.07 26.38
N ILE A 135 -6.92 -4.32 27.59
CA ILE A 135 -6.69 -5.55 28.34
C ILE A 135 -7.79 -6.55 28.04
N ILE A 136 -7.40 -7.73 27.58
CA ILE A 136 -8.31 -8.81 27.18
C ILE A 136 -8.45 -9.76 28.37
N ILE A 137 -9.66 -9.93 28.87
CA ILE A 137 -9.95 -10.72 30.05
C ILE A 137 -10.98 -11.79 29.67
N SER A 138 -10.66 -13.04 29.94
CA SER A 138 -11.61 -14.15 29.84
C SER A 138 -11.74 -14.85 31.20
N ASN A 139 -12.96 -15.13 31.63
CA ASN A 139 -13.27 -15.80 32.91
C ASN A 139 -12.53 -15.18 34.13
N GLY A 140 -12.33 -13.84 34.09
CA GLY A 140 -11.62 -13.11 35.15
C GLY A 140 -10.09 -13.19 35.09
N ILE A 141 -9.54 -13.87 34.10
CA ILE A 141 -8.09 -13.99 33.88
C ILE A 141 -7.68 -13.11 32.71
N THR A 142 -6.62 -12.35 32.84
CA THR A 142 -6.04 -11.57 31.72
C THR A 142 -5.35 -12.54 30.78
N ILE A 143 -5.88 -12.65 29.56
CA ILE A 143 -5.38 -13.55 28.52
C ILE A 143 -4.52 -12.87 27.48
N GLY A 144 -4.56 -11.53 27.42
CA GLY A 144 -3.80 -10.78 26.43
C GLY A 144 -4.00 -9.28 26.54
N ARG A 145 -3.40 -8.58 25.59
CA ARG A 145 -3.56 -7.14 25.41
C ARG A 145 -3.66 -6.79 23.93
N ALA A 146 -4.24 -5.63 23.65
CA ALA A 146 -4.23 -5.07 22.32
C ALA A 146 -3.81 -3.60 22.33
N VAL A 147 -3.13 -3.19 21.28
CA VAL A 147 -2.60 -1.82 21.12
C VAL A 147 -3.04 -1.31 19.76
N ILE A 148 -3.39 -0.03 19.68
CA ILE A 148 -3.73 0.65 18.43
C ILE A 148 -2.57 1.54 18.03
N ASN A 149 -2.21 1.42 16.77
CA ASN A 149 -1.29 2.32 16.09
C ASN A 149 -2.08 3.13 15.06
N ASP A 150 -2.21 4.42 15.32
CA ASP A 150 -2.94 5.34 14.44
C ASP A 150 -2.24 5.42 13.07
N LYS A 151 -3.00 5.23 12.01
CA LYS A 151 -2.64 5.52 10.62
C LYS A 151 -3.59 6.60 10.09
N ALA A 152 -3.26 7.21 8.95
CA ALA A 152 -4.00 8.37 8.45
C ALA A 152 -5.49 8.11 8.14
N THR A 153 -5.82 6.93 7.62
CA THR A 153 -7.18 6.57 7.17
C THR A 153 -7.74 5.35 7.86
N ILE A 154 -6.88 4.47 8.33
CA ILE A 154 -7.19 3.24 9.04
C ILE A 154 -6.24 3.11 10.22
N ASP A 155 -6.68 2.47 11.28
CA ASP A 155 -5.85 2.21 12.44
C ASP A 155 -5.44 0.75 12.46
N LEU A 156 -4.22 0.48 12.94
CA LEU A 156 -3.69 -0.87 13.06
C LEU A 156 -3.85 -1.36 14.50
N LEU A 157 -4.75 -2.32 14.69
CA LEU A 157 -4.97 -3.01 15.95
C LEU A 157 -4.06 -4.23 16.04
N LYS A 158 -3.16 -4.26 17.01
CA LYS A 158 -2.25 -5.39 17.28
C LYS A 158 -2.68 -6.11 18.54
N ILE A 159 -2.81 -7.44 18.47
CA ILE A 159 -3.23 -8.29 19.58
C ILE A 159 -2.09 -9.20 19.99
N TYR A 160 -1.82 -9.25 21.29
CA TYR A 160 -0.81 -10.07 21.93
C TYR A 160 -1.48 -10.96 22.97
N PHE A 161 -1.38 -12.26 22.81
CA PHE A 161 -1.87 -13.21 23.80
C PHE A 161 -0.75 -13.64 24.73
N TYR A 162 -1.04 -13.73 26.00
CA TYR A 162 -0.10 -14.28 26.96
C TYR A 162 -0.08 -15.79 26.80
N ASN A 163 1.10 -16.38 26.66
CA ASN A 163 1.25 -17.83 26.69
C ASN A 163 0.78 -18.33 28.05
N GLN A 164 -0.29 -19.09 28.07
CA GLN A 164 -0.73 -19.85 29.25
C GLN A 164 0.03 -21.15 29.35
#